data_ef13fc3e89dd3b463744b341eab6ef2d
#
_entry.id   ef13fc3e89dd3b463744b341eab6ef2d
#
_cell.length_a   1.000
_cell.length_b   1.000
_cell.length_c   1.000
_cell.angle_alpha   90.00
_cell.angle_beta   90.00
_cell.angle_gamma   90.00
#
_symmetry.space_group_name_H-M   'P 1'
#
loop_
_entity.id
_entity.type
_entity.pdbx_description
1 polymer ?
#
loop_
_entity_poly.entity_id
_entity_poly.type
_entity_poly.pdbx_seq_one_letter_code
_entity_poly.pdbx_strand_id
1 'polypeptide(L)'
;MTKGMRWRIITLQAILVIALGVTSGIAFWASSFATTFVHDQLVAQKIYFPGKDQIKAGGALDPAVFPAEIRAYAGTQVDTGDKARVYANDFIRIHLSKVANGQTYSQVSTAAQADPTNAKLAAQKTTLFQGEMLRTSLLNAWGWSLVGTYTGYAAWALLVAALAVLAALVFELFIARDTVEAVKPRAIDAKAA
;
A
#
# COMPACT_ATOMS: atom_id res chain seq x y z
N MET A 1 -8.90 -40.03 20.58
CA MET A 1 -8.51 -38.76 21.21
C MET A 1 -9.21 -38.65 22.57
N THR A 2 -8.49 -38.24 23.64
CA THR A 2 -9.13 -38.06 24.96
C THR A 2 -10.02 -36.82 24.97
N LYS A 3 -11.09 -36.83 25.78
CA LYS A 3 -12.00 -35.67 25.92
C LYS A 3 -11.25 -34.39 26.27
N GLY A 4 -10.25 -34.46 27.16
CA GLY A 4 -9.44 -33.30 27.55
C GLY A 4 -8.59 -32.72 26.42
N MET A 5 -8.03 -33.57 25.54
CA MET A 5 -7.25 -33.10 24.38
C MET A 5 -8.16 -32.40 23.37
N ARG A 6 -9.35 -32.90 23.10
CA ARG A 6 -10.32 -32.28 22.20
C ARG A 6 -10.71 -30.87 22.66
N TRP A 7 -11.06 -30.70 23.94
CA TRP A 7 -11.40 -29.38 24.47
C TRP A 7 -10.26 -28.37 24.39
N ARG A 8 -9.01 -28.82 24.58
CA ARG A 8 -7.83 -27.94 24.39
C ARG A 8 -7.71 -27.47 22.94
N ILE A 9 -7.93 -28.36 21.96
CA ILE A 9 -7.89 -28.00 20.53
C ILE A 9 -9.00 -27.00 20.20
N ILE A 10 -10.23 -27.25 20.63
CA ILE A 10 -11.37 -26.33 20.44
C ILE A 10 -11.08 -24.95 21.03
N THR A 11 -10.56 -24.90 22.28
CA THR A 11 -10.23 -23.63 22.93
C THR A 11 -9.14 -22.87 22.16
N LEU A 12 -8.07 -23.57 21.73
CA LEU A 12 -6.99 -22.94 20.95
C LEU A 12 -7.50 -22.44 19.59
N GLN A 13 -8.34 -23.20 18.89
CA GLN A 13 -8.95 -22.78 17.64
C GLN A 13 -9.84 -21.54 17.84
N ALA A 14 -10.67 -21.52 18.90
CA ALA A 14 -11.51 -20.37 19.22
C ALA A 14 -10.69 -19.10 19.49
N ILE A 15 -9.63 -19.21 20.29
CA ILE A 15 -8.71 -18.09 20.56
C ILE A 15 -8.05 -17.62 19.24
N LEU A 16 -7.61 -18.56 18.39
CA LEU A 16 -6.96 -18.24 17.14
C LEU A 16 -7.93 -17.53 16.17
N VAL A 17 -9.18 -17.97 16.05
CA VAL A 17 -10.21 -17.30 15.24
C VAL A 17 -10.41 -15.85 15.69
N ILE A 18 -10.54 -15.64 17.02
CA ILE A 18 -10.70 -14.29 17.58
C ILE A 18 -9.47 -13.42 17.28
N ALA A 19 -8.26 -13.94 17.52
CA ALA A 19 -7.03 -13.22 17.29
C ALA A 19 -6.87 -12.82 15.80
N LEU A 20 -7.07 -13.78 14.87
CA LEU A 20 -6.99 -13.52 13.44
C LEU A 20 -8.09 -12.55 12.98
N GLY A 21 -9.31 -12.70 13.45
CA GLY A 21 -10.44 -11.83 13.11
C GLY A 21 -10.23 -10.39 13.57
N VAL A 22 -9.80 -10.19 14.82
CA VAL A 22 -9.50 -8.86 15.37
C VAL A 22 -8.33 -8.22 14.61
N THR A 23 -7.24 -8.96 14.37
CA THR A 23 -6.08 -8.45 13.64
C THR A 23 -6.45 -8.09 12.20
N SER A 24 -7.27 -8.91 11.53
CA SER A 24 -7.80 -8.60 10.19
C SER A 24 -8.63 -7.31 10.20
N GLY A 25 -9.52 -7.13 11.17
CA GLY A 25 -10.33 -5.92 11.30
C GLY A 25 -9.49 -4.65 11.48
N ILE A 26 -8.46 -4.72 12.35
CA ILE A 26 -7.50 -3.61 12.54
C ILE A 26 -6.74 -3.34 11.25
N ALA A 27 -6.31 -4.37 10.53
CA ALA A 27 -5.59 -4.21 9.26
C ALA A 27 -6.47 -3.59 8.16
N PHE A 28 -7.76 -3.96 8.07
CA PHE A 28 -8.70 -3.29 7.15
C PHE A 28 -8.90 -1.82 7.49
N TRP A 29 -9.06 -1.49 8.76
CA TRP A 29 -9.15 -0.11 9.21
C TRP A 29 -7.88 0.68 8.87
N ALA A 30 -6.70 0.15 9.15
CA ALA A 30 -5.43 0.80 8.86
C ALA A 30 -5.20 1.01 7.35
N SER A 31 -5.57 0.02 6.52
CA SER A 31 -5.54 0.13 5.06
C SER A 31 -6.45 1.24 4.56
N SER A 32 -7.70 1.27 5.01
CA SER A 32 -8.68 2.31 4.64
C SER A 32 -8.22 3.69 5.10
N PHE A 33 -7.73 3.81 6.32
CA PHE A 33 -7.18 5.06 6.84
C PHE A 33 -6.03 5.58 5.97
N ALA A 34 -5.03 4.74 5.67
CA ALA A 34 -3.87 5.15 4.88
C ALA A 34 -4.24 5.58 3.46
N THR A 35 -5.13 4.85 2.80
CA THR A 35 -5.57 5.18 1.42
C THR A 35 -6.41 6.45 1.38
N THR A 36 -7.35 6.62 2.30
CA THR A 36 -8.19 7.84 2.40
C THR A 36 -7.33 9.04 2.75
N PHE A 37 -6.44 8.91 3.73
CA PHE A 37 -5.54 10.00 4.14
C PHE A 37 -4.68 10.49 2.97
N VAL A 38 -4.05 9.56 2.21
CA VAL A 38 -3.25 9.92 1.02
C VAL A 38 -4.10 10.63 -0.02
N HIS A 39 -5.28 10.09 -0.32
CA HIS A 39 -6.21 10.69 -1.28
C HIS A 39 -6.57 12.12 -0.90
N ASP A 40 -7.01 12.35 0.34
CA ASP A 40 -7.46 13.65 0.81
C ASP A 40 -6.32 14.69 0.79
N GLN A 41 -5.11 14.29 1.21
CA GLN A 41 -3.94 15.16 1.17
C GLN A 41 -3.55 15.55 -0.27
N LEU A 42 -3.58 14.60 -1.21
CA LEU A 42 -3.29 14.87 -2.62
C LEU A 42 -4.36 15.75 -3.28
N VAL A 43 -5.63 15.46 -3.05
CA VAL A 43 -6.75 16.26 -3.58
C VAL A 43 -6.70 17.70 -3.09
N ALA A 44 -6.34 17.92 -1.82
CA ALA A 44 -6.21 19.25 -1.23
C ALA A 44 -5.12 20.10 -1.90
N GLN A 45 -4.08 19.48 -2.47
CA GLN A 45 -2.99 20.17 -3.19
C GLN A 45 -3.43 20.74 -4.56
N LYS A 46 -4.54 20.23 -5.13
CA LYS A 46 -5.06 20.67 -6.44
C LYS A 46 -4.01 20.61 -7.57
N ILE A 47 -3.13 19.62 -7.54
CA ILE A 47 -2.14 19.39 -8.59
C ILE A 47 -2.81 18.65 -9.74
N TYR A 48 -2.64 19.12 -10.97
CA TYR A 48 -3.19 18.52 -12.18
C TYR A 48 -2.08 18.19 -13.17
N PHE A 49 -2.21 17.09 -13.87
CA PHE A 49 -1.39 16.84 -15.06
C PHE A 49 -1.75 17.84 -16.15
N PRO A 50 -0.76 18.26 -16.99
CA PRO A 50 -1.05 19.08 -18.16
C PRO A 50 -2.13 18.47 -19.04
N GLY A 51 -2.91 19.32 -19.72
CA GLY A 51 -4.03 18.88 -20.54
C GLY A 51 -3.62 18.03 -21.75
N LYS A 52 -4.57 17.34 -22.35
CA LYS A 52 -4.35 16.52 -23.54
C LYS A 52 -3.88 17.34 -24.76
N ASP A 53 -4.24 18.62 -24.83
CA ASP A 53 -3.76 19.60 -25.81
C ASP A 53 -2.25 19.84 -25.76
N GLN A 54 -1.62 19.50 -24.62
CA GLN A 54 -0.17 19.59 -24.41
C GLN A 54 0.61 18.34 -24.87
N ILE A 55 -0.06 17.29 -25.36
CA ILE A 55 0.56 16.10 -25.96
C ILE A 55 0.91 16.40 -27.41
N LYS A 56 1.95 17.21 -27.59
CA LYS A 56 2.46 17.63 -28.90
C LYS A 56 3.93 18.02 -28.81
N ALA A 57 4.62 18.09 -29.92
CA ALA A 57 6.00 18.56 -29.98
C ALA A 57 6.12 19.96 -29.36
N GLY A 58 7.05 20.14 -28.41
CA GLY A 58 7.25 21.37 -27.63
C GLY A 58 6.18 21.65 -26.57
N GLY A 59 5.19 20.79 -26.41
CA GLY A 59 4.18 20.88 -25.35
C GLY A 59 4.70 20.37 -24.01
N ALA A 60 3.92 20.62 -22.93
CA ALA A 60 4.30 20.20 -21.59
C ALA A 60 4.34 18.67 -21.42
N LEU A 61 3.72 17.91 -22.34
CA LEU A 61 3.77 16.44 -22.40
C LEU A 61 4.30 15.96 -23.77
N ASP A 62 5.34 16.61 -24.27
CA ASP A 62 5.97 16.26 -25.55
C ASP A 62 6.35 14.77 -25.57
N PRO A 63 5.81 13.99 -26.56
CA PRO A 63 6.08 12.56 -26.67
C PRO A 63 7.55 12.18 -26.85
N ALA A 64 8.38 13.11 -27.34
CA ALA A 64 9.83 12.90 -27.49
C ALA A 64 10.58 12.99 -26.15
N VAL A 65 9.97 13.60 -25.12
CA VAL A 65 10.61 13.88 -23.85
C VAL A 65 9.96 13.11 -22.68
N PHE A 66 8.64 12.97 -22.72
CA PHE A 66 7.87 12.41 -21.63
C PHE A 66 7.37 10.99 -21.92
N PRO A 67 7.45 10.05 -20.95
CA PRO A 67 6.97 8.68 -21.10
C PRO A 67 5.49 8.58 -21.44
N ALA A 68 5.07 7.44 -22.00
CA ALA A 68 3.66 7.19 -22.29
C ALA A 68 2.78 7.17 -21.03
N GLU A 69 3.32 6.72 -19.90
CA GLU A 69 2.60 6.59 -18.63
C GLU A 69 2.02 7.93 -18.15
N ILE A 70 2.82 9.00 -18.16
CA ILE A 70 2.33 10.33 -17.75
C ILE A 70 1.25 10.86 -18.69
N ARG A 71 1.35 10.55 -19.98
CA ARG A 71 0.37 11.00 -20.99
C ARG A 71 -1.01 10.37 -20.80
N ALA A 72 -1.06 9.16 -20.21
CA ALA A 72 -2.31 8.50 -19.86
C ALA A 72 -3.12 9.27 -18.80
N TYR A 73 -2.43 10.03 -17.95
CA TYR A 73 -3.05 10.86 -16.90
C TYR A 73 -3.33 12.31 -17.32
N ALA A 74 -3.09 12.68 -18.59
CA ALA A 74 -3.25 14.06 -19.06
C ALA A 74 -4.62 14.66 -18.71
N GLY A 75 -4.61 15.83 -18.07
CA GLY A 75 -5.79 16.57 -17.63
C GLY A 75 -6.44 16.05 -16.35
N THR A 76 -5.93 14.99 -15.73
CA THR A 76 -6.48 14.48 -14.46
C THR A 76 -5.79 15.10 -13.26
N GLN A 77 -6.46 15.06 -12.11
CA GLN A 77 -5.86 15.46 -10.84
C GLN A 77 -4.94 14.37 -10.29
N VAL A 78 -3.89 14.78 -9.58
CA VAL A 78 -3.03 13.88 -8.80
C VAL A 78 -3.76 13.58 -7.48
N ASP A 79 -4.54 12.51 -7.46
CA ASP A 79 -5.43 12.13 -6.35
C ASP A 79 -5.11 10.72 -5.79
N THR A 80 -4.15 10.02 -6.38
CA THR A 80 -3.72 8.68 -5.93
C THR A 80 -2.20 8.60 -5.80
N GLY A 81 -1.71 7.63 -5.00
CA GLY A 81 -0.28 7.40 -4.86
C GLY A 81 0.42 7.10 -6.18
N ASP A 82 -0.18 6.31 -7.08
CA ASP A 82 0.41 6.01 -8.38
C ASP A 82 0.53 7.26 -9.26
N LYS A 83 -0.49 8.11 -9.29
CA LYS A 83 -0.42 9.40 -9.97
C LYS A 83 0.63 10.32 -9.36
N ALA A 84 0.76 10.31 -8.03
CA ALA A 84 1.82 11.07 -7.33
C ALA A 84 3.21 10.59 -7.73
N ARG A 85 3.43 9.27 -7.83
CA ARG A 85 4.68 8.66 -8.34
C ARG A 85 5.01 9.10 -9.76
N VAL A 86 4.02 8.99 -10.65
CA VAL A 86 4.20 9.38 -12.07
C VAL A 86 4.49 10.87 -12.19
N TYR A 87 3.74 11.72 -11.48
CA TYR A 87 3.98 13.16 -11.48
C TYR A 87 5.39 13.51 -10.95
N ALA A 88 5.81 12.88 -9.87
CA ALA A 88 7.12 13.09 -9.26
C ALA A 88 8.27 12.64 -10.19
N ASN A 89 8.17 11.44 -10.78
CA ASN A 89 9.27 10.83 -11.52
C ASN A 89 9.27 11.17 -13.02
N ASP A 90 8.11 11.29 -13.63
CA ASP A 90 7.99 11.45 -15.07
C ASP A 90 7.64 12.89 -15.47
N PHE A 91 7.29 13.75 -14.52
CA PHE A 91 7.09 15.18 -14.79
C PHE A 91 8.14 16.05 -14.07
N ILE A 92 8.13 16.09 -12.74
CA ILE A 92 9.01 16.98 -11.97
C ILE A 92 10.47 16.64 -12.23
N ARG A 93 10.88 15.38 -12.12
CA ARG A 93 12.27 14.96 -12.33
C ARG A 93 12.81 15.38 -13.70
N ILE A 94 11.99 15.21 -14.74
CA ILE A 94 12.39 15.60 -16.13
C ILE A 94 12.53 17.13 -16.23
N HIS A 95 11.64 17.90 -15.62
CA HIS A 95 11.77 19.36 -15.60
C HIS A 95 13.01 19.83 -14.84
N LEU A 96 13.26 19.25 -13.65
CA LEU A 96 14.43 19.60 -12.84
C LEU A 96 15.75 19.27 -13.55
N SER A 97 15.81 18.18 -14.31
CA SER A 97 17.01 17.84 -15.09
C SER A 97 17.36 18.92 -16.13
N LYS A 98 16.38 19.68 -16.62
CA LYS A 98 16.60 20.78 -17.57
C LYS A 98 17.04 22.07 -16.90
N VAL A 99 16.71 22.31 -15.63
CA VAL A 99 17.01 23.54 -14.89
C VAL A 99 18.51 23.81 -14.81
N ALA A 100 19.29 22.76 -14.52
CA ALA A 100 20.74 22.88 -14.33
C ALA A 100 21.54 21.85 -15.16
N ASN A 101 21.09 21.55 -16.36
CA ASN A 101 21.75 20.62 -17.28
C ASN A 101 22.07 19.26 -16.65
N GLY A 102 21.12 18.69 -15.90
CA GLY A 102 21.25 17.40 -15.24
C GLY A 102 22.02 17.43 -13.90
N GLN A 103 22.51 18.58 -13.47
CA GLN A 103 23.16 18.72 -12.16
C GLN A 103 22.12 18.57 -11.04
N THR A 104 22.53 17.92 -9.96
CA THR A 104 21.70 17.75 -8.75
C THR A 104 21.68 19.01 -7.90
N TYR A 105 20.70 19.11 -6.99
CA TYR A 105 20.68 20.19 -5.99
C TYR A 105 22.01 20.31 -5.22
N SER A 106 22.62 19.20 -4.83
CA SER A 106 23.89 19.20 -4.09
C SER A 106 25.01 19.83 -4.90
N GLN A 107 25.14 19.47 -6.18
CA GLN A 107 26.17 20.01 -7.07
C GLN A 107 26.00 21.52 -7.30
N VAL A 108 24.75 21.94 -7.60
CA VAL A 108 24.45 23.38 -7.80
C VAL A 108 24.61 24.17 -6.49
N SER A 109 24.25 23.58 -5.35
CA SER A 109 24.41 24.21 -4.03
C SER A 109 25.88 24.44 -3.71
N THR A 110 26.77 23.48 -4.00
CA THR A 110 28.22 23.62 -3.84
C THR A 110 28.77 24.71 -4.76
N ALA A 111 28.37 24.74 -6.04
CA ALA A 111 28.78 25.76 -6.98
C ALA A 111 28.33 27.18 -6.56
N ALA A 112 27.08 27.31 -6.06
CA ALA A 112 26.55 28.58 -5.57
C ALA A 112 27.23 29.06 -4.28
N GLN A 113 27.77 28.16 -3.46
CA GLN A 113 28.58 28.54 -2.29
C GLN A 113 29.98 29.03 -2.70
N ALA A 114 30.55 28.45 -3.75
CA ALA A 114 31.83 28.86 -4.28
C ALA A 114 31.78 30.23 -5.01
N ASP A 115 30.60 30.58 -5.57
CA ASP A 115 30.35 31.87 -6.24
C ASP A 115 29.04 32.50 -5.73
N PRO A 116 29.05 33.13 -4.53
CA PRO A 116 27.86 33.68 -3.89
C PRO A 116 27.21 34.84 -4.65
N THR A 117 27.92 35.46 -5.56
CA THR A 117 27.42 36.60 -6.37
C THR A 117 26.71 36.18 -7.63
N ASN A 118 26.74 34.91 -7.97
CA ASN A 118 26.14 34.34 -9.18
C ASN A 118 24.61 34.14 -9.02
N ALA A 119 23.86 35.12 -9.45
CA ALA A 119 22.40 35.11 -9.37
C ALA A 119 21.76 33.91 -10.11
N LYS A 120 22.38 33.40 -11.18
CA LYS A 120 21.91 32.24 -11.93
C LYS A 120 22.03 30.97 -11.09
N LEU A 121 23.17 30.74 -10.45
CA LEU A 121 23.35 29.59 -9.56
C LEU A 121 22.41 29.66 -8.35
N ALA A 122 22.22 30.85 -7.77
CA ALA A 122 21.26 31.05 -6.68
C ALA A 122 19.84 30.71 -7.09
N ALA A 123 19.40 31.17 -8.27
CA ALA A 123 18.05 30.83 -8.80
C ALA A 123 17.90 29.33 -9.09
N GLN A 124 18.88 28.70 -9.75
CA GLN A 124 18.87 27.26 -10.02
C GLN A 124 18.81 26.43 -8.73
N LYS A 125 19.63 26.78 -7.72
CA LYS A 125 19.61 26.15 -6.39
C LYS A 125 18.22 26.21 -5.77
N THR A 126 17.57 27.37 -5.79
CA THR A 126 16.22 27.54 -5.22
C THR A 126 15.19 26.69 -5.97
N THR A 127 15.20 26.72 -7.29
CA THR A 127 14.26 25.93 -8.12
C THR A 127 14.46 24.44 -7.91
N LEU A 128 15.69 23.95 -7.88
CA LEU A 128 16.00 22.54 -7.62
C LEU A 128 15.54 22.13 -6.21
N PHE A 129 15.78 22.96 -5.20
CA PHE A 129 15.35 22.69 -3.83
C PHE A 129 13.82 22.55 -3.74
N GLN A 130 13.08 23.52 -4.27
CA GLN A 130 11.62 23.52 -4.26
C GLN A 130 11.05 22.31 -5.03
N GLY A 131 11.61 22.02 -6.19
CA GLY A 131 11.17 20.90 -7.02
C GLY A 131 11.47 19.53 -6.38
N GLU A 132 12.63 19.35 -5.76
CA GLU A 132 12.96 18.11 -5.04
C GLU A 132 12.13 17.94 -3.77
N MET A 133 11.79 19.02 -3.05
CA MET A 133 10.88 18.97 -1.91
C MET A 133 9.47 18.52 -2.32
N LEU A 134 8.93 19.09 -3.42
CA LEU A 134 7.64 18.67 -3.96
C LEU A 134 7.68 17.21 -4.41
N ARG A 135 8.74 16.82 -5.12
CA ARG A 135 8.96 15.44 -5.58
C ARG A 135 9.00 14.46 -4.40
N THR A 136 9.75 14.81 -3.35
CA THR A 136 9.85 13.99 -2.14
C THR A 136 8.50 13.84 -1.44
N SER A 137 7.71 14.91 -1.33
CA SER A 137 6.36 14.86 -0.74
C SER A 137 5.43 13.94 -1.51
N LEU A 138 5.45 14.00 -2.85
CA LEU A 138 4.65 13.12 -3.70
C LEU A 138 5.09 11.65 -3.61
N LEU A 139 6.40 11.38 -3.55
CA LEU A 139 6.92 10.02 -3.38
C LEU A 139 6.61 9.48 -1.97
N ASN A 140 6.57 10.32 -0.94
CA ASN A 140 6.12 9.93 0.38
C ASN A 140 4.63 9.53 0.37
N ALA A 141 3.76 10.30 -0.31
CA ALA A 141 2.36 9.94 -0.50
C ALA A 141 2.20 8.60 -1.23
N TRP A 142 3.00 8.35 -2.27
CA TRP A 142 3.06 7.05 -2.93
C TRP A 142 3.49 5.94 -1.97
N GLY A 143 4.54 6.14 -1.16
CA GLY A 143 5.00 5.17 -0.17
C GLY A 143 3.89 4.79 0.81
N TRP A 144 3.16 5.75 1.35
CA TRP A 144 2.01 5.50 2.23
C TRP A 144 0.86 4.78 1.53
N SER A 145 0.62 5.06 0.24
CA SER A 145 -0.39 4.33 -0.53
C SER A 145 -0.03 2.85 -0.70
N LEU A 146 1.25 2.52 -0.87
CA LEU A 146 1.72 1.13 -0.89
C LEU A 146 1.52 0.45 0.46
N VAL A 147 1.83 1.14 1.57
CA VAL A 147 1.56 0.63 2.93
C VAL A 147 0.07 0.30 3.07
N GLY A 148 -0.82 1.21 2.67
CA GLY A 148 -2.26 0.97 2.67
C GLY A 148 -2.66 -0.26 1.84
N THR A 149 -2.14 -0.38 0.63
CA THR A 149 -2.43 -1.49 -0.30
C THR A 149 -1.98 -2.84 0.27
N TYR A 150 -0.72 -2.94 0.71
CA TYR A 150 -0.19 -4.20 1.25
C TYR A 150 -0.83 -4.58 2.59
N THR A 151 -1.18 -3.60 3.42
CA THR A 151 -1.96 -3.84 4.64
C THR A 151 -3.36 -4.39 4.31
N GLY A 152 -3.99 -3.90 3.24
CA GLY A 152 -5.24 -4.45 2.73
C GLY A 152 -5.13 -5.92 2.27
N TYR A 153 -4.07 -6.25 1.53
CA TYR A 153 -3.80 -7.65 1.16
C TYR A 153 -3.57 -8.54 2.38
N ALA A 154 -2.81 -8.07 3.37
CA ALA A 154 -2.61 -8.78 4.63
C ALA A 154 -3.93 -8.98 5.40
N ALA A 155 -4.82 -7.98 5.41
CA ALA A 155 -6.13 -8.07 6.03
C ALA A 155 -6.98 -9.18 5.41
N TRP A 156 -7.03 -9.26 4.08
CA TRP A 156 -7.73 -10.34 3.37
C TRP A 156 -7.12 -11.71 3.66
N ALA A 157 -5.80 -11.85 3.68
CA ALA A 157 -5.13 -13.11 4.00
C ALA A 157 -5.48 -13.58 5.43
N LEU A 158 -5.47 -12.66 6.41
CA LEU A 158 -5.85 -12.95 7.79
C LEU A 158 -7.32 -13.35 7.91
N LEU A 159 -8.22 -12.70 7.17
CA LEU A 159 -9.64 -13.05 7.14
C LEU A 159 -9.84 -14.46 6.59
N VAL A 160 -9.20 -14.80 5.49
CA VAL A 160 -9.27 -16.16 4.90
C VAL A 160 -8.75 -17.19 5.89
N ALA A 161 -7.62 -16.92 6.56
CA ALA A 161 -7.08 -17.78 7.59
C ALA A 161 -8.06 -17.96 8.77
N ALA A 162 -8.67 -16.87 9.24
CA ALA A 162 -9.68 -16.92 10.31
C ALA A 162 -10.88 -17.79 9.92
N LEU A 163 -11.38 -17.65 8.69
CA LEU A 163 -12.49 -18.44 8.17
C LEU A 163 -12.13 -19.93 8.04
N ALA A 164 -10.92 -20.25 7.62
CA ALA A 164 -10.44 -21.63 7.54
C ALA A 164 -10.36 -22.29 8.93
N VAL A 165 -9.83 -21.58 9.94
CA VAL A 165 -9.79 -22.07 11.33
C VAL A 165 -11.20 -22.17 11.90
N LEU A 166 -12.09 -21.24 11.60
CA LEU A 166 -13.50 -21.29 12.00
C LEU A 166 -14.21 -22.52 11.41
N ALA A 167 -13.98 -22.82 10.14
CA ALA A 167 -14.52 -24.01 9.50
C ALA A 167 -14.02 -25.29 10.17
N ALA A 168 -12.74 -25.36 10.53
CA ALA A 168 -12.17 -26.49 11.27
C ALA A 168 -12.78 -26.60 12.69
N LEU A 169 -13.00 -25.49 13.37
CA LEU A 169 -13.64 -25.43 14.69
C LEU A 169 -15.09 -25.95 14.62
N VAL A 170 -15.85 -25.48 13.61
CA VAL A 170 -17.23 -25.94 13.38
C VAL A 170 -17.26 -27.44 13.09
N PHE A 171 -16.38 -27.95 12.23
CA PHE A 171 -16.23 -29.36 11.96
C PHE A 171 -15.97 -30.18 13.25
N GLU A 172 -15.02 -29.73 14.09
CA GLU A 172 -14.69 -30.39 15.36
C GLU A 172 -15.85 -30.39 16.36
N LEU A 173 -16.63 -29.30 16.41
CA LEU A 173 -17.76 -29.17 17.33
C LEU A 173 -18.94 -30.06 16.95
N PHE A 174 -19.30 -30.11 15.65
CA PHE A 174 -20.56 -30.70 15.19
C PHE A 174 -20.38 -32.07 14.53
N ILE A 175 -19.38 -32.24 13.66
CA ILE A 175 -19.22 -33.45 12.83
C ILE A 175 -18.35 -34.51 13.52
N ALA A 176 -17.23 -34.13 14.11
CA ALA A 176 -16.34 -35.09 14.78
C ALA A 176 -16.94 -35.65 16.09
N ARG A 177 -18.02 -35.06 16.62
CA ARG A 177 -18.76 -35.55 17.79
C ARG A 177 -19.41 -36.87 17.51
N ASP A 178 -20.08 -37.04 16.35
CA ASP A 178 -20.85 -38.20 15.99
C ASP A 178 -19.97 -39.42 15.70
N THR A 179 -18.77 -39.20 15.18
CA THR A 179 -17.83 -40.31 14.90
C THR A 179 -17.21 -40.91 16.16
N VAL A 180 -17.08 -40.16 17.24
CA VAL A 180 -16.52 -40.66 18.52
C VAL A 180 -17.57 -41.48 19.30
N GLU A 181 -18.84 -41.18 19.17
CA GLU A 181 -19.93 -42.00 19.80
C GLU A 181 -20.19 -43.32 19.06
N ALA A 182 -19.98 -43.36 17.75
CA ALA A 182 -20.14 -44.57 16.92
C ALA A 182 -19.08 -45.66 17.19
N VAL A 183 -17.97 -45.37 17.83
CA VAL A 183 -16.85 -46.28 18.13
C VAL A 183 -16.87 -46.81 19.57
N LYS A 184 -17.93 -46.61 20.34
CA LYS A 184 -18.04 -47.31 21.65
C LYS A 184 -18.20 -48.81 21.39
N PRO A 185 -17.29 -49.69 21.91
CA PRO A 185 -17.49 -51.13 21.79
C PRO A 185 -18.82 -51.49 22.47
N ARG A 186 -19.68 -52.21 21.72
CA ARG A 186 -20.83 -52.88 22.28
C ARG A 186 -20.31 -53.76 23.41
N ALA A 187 -20.68 -53.46 24.65
CA ALA A 187 -20.39 -54.34 25.77
C ALA A 187 -20.99 -55.69 25.42
N ILE A 188 -20.13 -56.71 25.25
CA ILE A 188 -20.56 -58.09 25.11
C ILE A 188 -21.15 -58.46 26.48
N ASP A 189 -22.45 -58.66 26.52
CA ASP A 189 -23.14 -59.19 27.69
C ASP A 189 -22.56 -60.60 27.97
N ALA A 190 -21.59 -60.65 28.89
CA ALA A 190 -21.14 -61.86 29.51
C ALA A 190 -22.14 -62.21 30.66
N LYS A 191 -23.30 -62.73 30.26
CA LYS A 191 -24.22 -63.37 31.18
C LYS A 191 -24.88 -64.56 30.46
N ALA A 192 -24.12 -65.65 30.39
CA ALA A 192 -24.67 -66.96 30.22
C ALA A 192 -23.61 -68.03 30.58
N ALA A 193 -23.49 -68.42 31.82
CA ALA A 193 -23.15 -69.74 32.31
C ALA A 193 -23.40 -69.79 33.80
#